data_a5a620fcc23693be064072cb66acdf22
#
_entry.id   a5a620fcc23693be064072cb66acdf22
#
_cell.length_a   1.000
_cell.length_b   1.000
_cell.length_c   1.000
_cell.angle_alpha   90.00
_cell.angle_beta   90.00
_cell.angle_gamma   90.00
#
_symmetry.space_group_name_H-M   'P 1'
#
loop_
_entity.id
_entity.type
_entity.pdbx_description
1 polymer ?
#
loop_
_entity_poly.entity_id
_entity_poly.type
_entity_poly.pdbx_seq_one_letter_code
_entity_poly.pdbx_strand_id
1 'polypeptide(L)'
;DVEVAVEDISKETRHDLWSAIGEWEDRLAEKSLLQRVKEARKMREREHIRVIPYEPCYKNTFKSLNVQWITQHWKIEPHDLDYLDHPQEYIINKGGFIFVALYRGKPVGVCALCKMDDPVYDYELAKLAVHPHAQGKGIGEILCHAAIDKAKDMKAKILFLESNTLLKPAIHTYKKLGFKELAENHPAYERGNIQMELKITY
;
A
#
# COMPACT_ATOMS: atom_id res chain seq x y z
N ASP A 1 25.59 -45.73 13.35
CA ASP A 1 24.40 -45.11 13.85
C ASP A 1 24.58 -43.58 13.79
N VAL A 2 23.60 -42.83 13.19
CA VAL A 2 23.77 -41.40 12.88
C VAL A 2 23.91 -40.58 14.16
N GLU A 3 23.15 -40.91 15.22
CA GLU A 3 23.23 -40.24 16.52
C GLU A 3 24.64 -40.28 17.11
N VAL A 4 25.28 -41.44 17.11
CA VAL A 4 26.64 -41.61 17.62
C VAL A 4 27.65 -40.81 16.82
N ALA A 5 27.49 -40.76 15.48
CA ALA A 5 28.37 -39.97 14.62
C ALA A 5 28.20 -38.46 14.84
N VAL A 6 26.95 -37.99 15.07
CA VAL A 6 26.65 -36.58 15.37
C VAL A 6 27.20 -36.19 16.75
N GLU A 7 27.05 -37.05 17.76
CA GLU A 7 27.65 -36.79 19.09
C GLU A 7 29.18 -36.74 19.04
N ASP A 8 29.80 -37.57 18.22
CA ASP A 8 31.24 -37.57 18.06
C ASP A 8 31.77 -36.30 17.39
N ILE A 9 31.10 -35.88 16.31
CA ILE A 9 31.40 -34.60 15.65
C ILE A 9 31.12 -33.39 16.58
N SER A 10 30.06 -33.45 17.40
CA SER A 10 29.72 -32.38 18.36
C SER A 10 30.80 -32.21 19.44
N LYS A 11 31.51 -33.27 19.84
CA LYS A 11 32.62 -33.18 20.78
C LYS A 11 33.85 -32.49 20.18
N GLU A 12 34.01 -32.57 18.87
CA GLU A 12 35.15 -31.95 18.15
C GLU A 12 34.83 -30.50 17.73
N THR A 13 33.56 -30.08 17.77
CA THR A 13 33.13 -28.72 17.39
C THR A 13 32.80 -27.87 18.63
N ARG A 14 32.92 -26.55 18.52
CA ARG A 14 32.60 -25.62 19.60
C ARG A 14 31.08 -25.43 19.81
N HIS A 15 30.28 -26.09 19.00
CA HIS A 15 28.82 -25.93 19.03
C HIS A 15 28.15 -27.28 19.17
N ASP A 16 27.21 -27.38 20.08
CA ASP A 16 26.29 -28.51 20.18
C ASP A 16 25.31 -28.50 19.01
N LEU A 17 25.53 -29.42 18.07
CA LEU A 17 24.73 -29.51 16.84
C LEU A 17 23.27 -29.84 17.15
N TRP A 18 22.98 -30.68 18.16
CA TRP A 18 21.63 -31.03 18.53
C TRP A 18 20.87 -29.84 19.09
N SER A 19 21.49 -29.04 19.93
CA SER A 19 20.92 -27.81 20.43
C SER A 19 20.63 -26.79 19.29
N ALA A 20 21.57 -26.66 18.36
CA ALA A 20 21.40 -25.81 17.19
C ALA A 20 20.25 -26.29 16.27
N ILE A 21 20.12 -27.60 16.05
CA ILE A 21 19.00 -28.15 15.27
C ILE A 21 17.66 -27.88 15.97
N GLY A 22 17.58 -28.12 17.29
CA GLY A 22 16.38 -27.84 18.07
C GLY A 22 15.96 -26.35 17.98
N GLU A 23 16.91 -25.42 18.10
CA GLU A 23 16.61 -24.00 17.92
C GLU A 23 16.12 -23.69 16.49
N TRP A 24 16.67 -24.35 15.49
CA TRP A 24 16.21 -24.18 14.10
C TRP A 24 14.78 -24.71 13.91
N GLU A 25 14.47 -25.88 14.47
CA GLU A 25 13.12 -26.46 14.42
C GLU A 25 12.10 -25.55 15.09
N ASP A 26 12.39 -25.04 16.28
CA ASP A 26 11.53 -24.08 16.98
C ASP A 26 11.31 -22.82 16.13
N ARG A 27 12.36 -22.23 15.58
CA ARG A 27 12.28 -21.06 14.72
C ARG A 27 11.50 -21.31 13.43
N LEU A 28 11.60 -22.51 12.85
CA LEU A 28 10.85 -22.90 11.66
C LEU A 28 9.40 -23.23 11.98
N ALA A 29 9.09 -23.73 13.19
CA ALA A 29 7.72 -23.91 13.67
C ALA A 29 7.01 -22.55 13.89
N GLU A 30 7.69 -21.56 14.46
CA GLU A 30 7.15 -20.20 14.58
C GLU A 30 6.90 -19.57 13.22
N LYS A 31 7.81 -19.74 12.27
CA LYS A 31 7.75 -19.13 10.95
C LYS A 31 8.52 -19.92 9.92
N SER A 32 7.79 -20.50 8.96
CA SER A 32 8.37 -21.35 7.94
C SER A 32 9.49 -20.64 7.12
N LEU A 33 10.44 -21.42 6.61
CA LEU A 33 11.50 -20.91 5.74
C LEU A 33 10.91 -20.15 4.52
N LEU A 34 9.83 -20.65 3.94
CA LEU A 34 9.15 -20.01 2.81
C LEU A 34 8.63 -18.60 3.17
N GLN A 35 8.05 -18.45 4.37
CA GLN A 35 7.59 -17.15 4.85
C GLN A 35 8.76 -16.18 5.05
N ARG A 36 9.87 -16.64 5.66
CA ARG A 36 11.10 -15.83 5.86
C ARG A 36 11.68 -15.38 4.52
N VAL A 37 11.78 -16.26 3.54
CA VAL A 37 12.26 -15.94 2.19
C VAL A 37 11.35 -14.92 1.51
N LYS A 38 10.02 -15.09 1.58
CA LYS A 38 9.05 -14.12 1.02
C LYS A 38 9.21 -12.73 1.65
N GLU A 39 9.38 -12.66 2.94
CA GLU A 39 9.56 -11.38 3.65
C GLU A 39 10.91 -10.73 3.32
N ALA A 40 12.01 -11.50 3.34
CA ALA A 40 13.33 -11.00 2.97
C ALA A 40 13.32 -10.46 1.53
N ARG A 41 12.65 -11.17 0.61
CA ARG A 41 12.46 -10.69 -0.78
C ARG A 41 11.67 -9.40 -0.82
N LYS A 42 10.57 -9.31 -0.07
CA LYS A 42 9.74 -8.09 0.01
C LYS A 42 10.53 -6.91 0.57
N MET A 43 11.38 -7.14 1.57
CA MET A 43 12.26 -6.10 2.13
C MET A 43 13.23 -5.57 1.09
N ARG A 44 13.95 -6.46 0.38
CA ARG A 44 14.87 -6.07 -0.71
C ARG A 44 14.18 -5.29 -1.83
N GLU A 45 12.97 -5.71 -2.22
CA GLU A 45 12.20 -4.98 -3.23
C GLU A 45 11.82 -3.56 -2.75
N ARG A 46 11.51 -3.40 -1.47
CA ARG A 46 11.18 -2.09 -0.87
C ARG A 46 12.34 -1.08 -0.93
N GLU A 47 13.59 -1.52 -0.85
CA GLU A 47 14.78 -0.66 -0.97
C GLU A 47 14.85 0.05 -2.33
N HIS A 48 14.22 -0.51 -3.36
CA HIS A 48 14.16 0.07 -4.70
C HIS A 48 12.94 0.97 -4.93
N ILE A 49 12.09 1.16 -3.90
CA ILE A 49 10.88 1.97 -3.99
C ILE A 49 11.14 3.33 -3.34
N ARG A 50 10.87 4.40 -4.08
CA ARG A 50 10.86 5.76 -3.57
C ARG A 50 9.50 6.39 -3.83
N VAL A 51 8.94 7.05 -2.84
CA VAL A 51 7.77 7.91 -3.03
C VAL A 51 8.23 9.35 -3.10
N ILE A 52 7.76 10.03 -4.13
CA ILE A 52 8.05 11.44 -4.39
C ILE A 52 6.74 12.21 -4.52
N PRO A 53 6.73 13.53 -4.24
CA PRO A 53 5.60 14.38 -4.56
C PRO A 53 5.40 14.43 -6.09
N TYR A 54 4.17 14.72 -6.45
CA TYR A 54 3.79 14.93 -7.86
C TYR A 54 4.45 16.18 -8.42
N GLU A 55 4.90 16.05 -9.67
CA GLU A 55 5.32 17.14 -10.54
C GLU A 55 4.54 17.06 -11.87
N PRO A 56 4.38 18.16 -12.61
CA PRO A 56 3.62 18.19 -13.87
C PRO A 56 4.08 17.16 -14.92
N CYS A 57 5.36 16.78 -14.91
CA CYS A 57 5.90 15.72 -15.78
C CYS A 57 5.26 14.34 -15.54
N TYR A 58 4.67 14.10 -14.36
CA TYR A 58 3.98 12.84 -14.02
C TYR A 58 2.48 12.85 -14.35
N LYS A 59 1.93 13.92 -14.94
CA LYS A 59 0.51 14.01 -15.31
C LYS A 59 0.03 12.80 -16.11
N ASN A 60 0.77 12.46 -17.17
CA ASN A 60 0.42 11.33 -18.03
C ASN A 60 0.51 9.99 -17.29
N THR A 61 1.49 9.83 -16.40
CA THR A 61 1.61 8.63 -15.55
C THR A 61 0.43 8.52 -14.59
N PHE A 62 0.06 9.62 -13.92
CA PHE A 62 -1.09 9.67 -13.01
C PHE A 62 -2.37 9.26 -13.73
N LYS A 63 -2.64 9.84 -14.90
CA LYS A 63 -3.80 9.50 -15.72
C LYS A 63 -3.74 8.05 -16.19
N SER A 64 -2.65 7.63 -16.84
CA SER A 64 -2.58 6.32 -17.47
C SER A 64 -2.70 5.16 -16.48
N LEU A 65 -2.09 5.26 -15.29
CA LEU A 65 -2.20 4.23 -14.26
C LEU A 65 -3.62 4.09 -13.73
N ASN A 66 -4.31 5.21 -13.50
CA ASN A 66 -5.70 5.19 -13.04
C ASN A 66 -6.65 4.68 -14.12
N VAL A 67 -6.51 5.15 -15.37
CA VAL A 67 -7.28 4.66 -16.51
C VAL A 67 -7.10 3.16 -16.68
N GLN A 68 -5.85 2.68 -16.69
CA GLN A 68 -5.55 1.26 -16.80
C GLN A 68 -6.22 0.44 -15.69
N TRP A 69 -6.19 0.94 -14.45
CA TRP A 69 -6.81 0.28 -13.31
C TRP A 69 -8.35 0.27 -13.41
N ILE A 70 -8.98 1.43 -13.70
CA ILE A 70 -10.43 1.54 -13.82
C ILE A 70 -10.96 0.64 -14.91
N THR A 71 -10.35 0.68 -16.10
CA THR A 71 -10.83 -0.05 -17.29
C THR A 71 -10.66 -1.56 -17.22
N GLN A 72 -9.98 -2.10 -16.20
CA GLN A 72 -9.94 -3.54 -15.95
C GLN A 72 -11.31 -4.12 -15.55
N HIS A 73 -12.14 -3.33 -14.87
CA HIS A 73 -13.39 -3.82 -14.29
C HIS A 73 -14.58 -2.90 -14.53
N TRP A 74 -14.37 -1.62 -14.83
CA TRP A 74 -15.42 -0.60 -14.93
C TRP A 74 -15.21 0.32 -16.12
N LYS A 75 -16.20 1.20 -16.35
CA LYS A 75 -16.06 2.33 -17.26
C LYS A 75 -15.52 3.54 -16.50
N ILE A 76 -14.84 4.44 -17.22
CA ILE A 76 -14.44 5.73 -16.70
C ILE A 76 -15.68 6.60 -16.60
N GLU A 77 -15.90 7.17 -15.44
CA GLU A 77 -16.99 8.11 -15.18
C GLU A 77 -16.55 9.56 -15.50
N PRO A 78 -17.46 10.46 -15.88
CA PRO A 78 -17.11 11.86 -16.17
C PRO A 78 -16.31 12.53 -15.05
N HIS A 79 -16.69 12.28 -13.81
CA HIS A 79 -16.03 12.80 -12.62
C HIS A 79 -14.57 12.31 -12.48
N ASP A 80 -14.22 11.13 -13.00
CA ASP A 80 -12.82 10.69 -13.03
C ASP A 80 -11.97 11.57 -13.93
N LEU A 81 -12.52 11.98 -15.10
CA LEU A 81 -11.79 12.74 -16.10
C LEU A 81 -11.34 14.10 -15.57
N ASP A 82 -12.16 14.76 -14.76
CA ASP A 82 -11.83 16.03 -14.12
C ASP A 82 -10.53 15.91 -13.32
N TYR A 83 -10.43 14.91 -12.48
CA TYR A 83 -9.25 14.66 -11.65
C TYR A 83 -8.06 14.16 -12.44
N LEU A 84 -8.29 13.29 -13.44
CA LEU A 84 -7.22 12.65 -14.20
C LEU A 84 -6.64 13.56 -15.29
N ASP A 85 -7.47 14.42 -15.88
CA ASP A 85 -7.04 15.35 -16.92
C ASP A 85 -6.52 16.68 -16.35
N HIS A 86 -7.00 17.07 -15.18
CA HIS A 86 -6.65 18.32 -14.54
C HIS A 86 -6.22 18.16 -13.07
N PRO A 87 -5.24 17.26 -12.75
CA PRO A 87 -4.85 16.97 -11.38
C PRO A 87 -4.31 18.19 -10.64
N GLN A 88 -3.69 19.12 -11.35
CA GLN A 88 -3.22 20.38 -10.77
C GLN A 88 -4.38 21.22 -10.26
N GLU A 89 -5.45 21.33 -11.05
CA GLU A 89 -6.61 22.15 -10.73
C GLU A 89 -7.50 21.50 -9.68
N TYR A 90 -7.85 20.21 -9.89
CA TYR A 90 -8.85 19.52 -9.08
C TYR A 90 -8.29 18.93 -7.79
N ILE A 91 -6.96 18.74 -7.67
CA ILE A 91 -6.34 18.20 -6.48
C ILE A 91 -5.39 19.21 -5.84
N ILE A 92 -4.31 19.59 -6.53
CA ILE A 92 -3.22 20.37 -5.93
C ILE A 92 -3.66 21.76 -5.53
N ASN A 93 -4.30 22.51 -6.44
CA ASN A 93 -4.75 23.87 -6.19
C ASN A 93 -5.86 23.94 -5.14
N LYS A 94 -6.56 22.83 -4.88
CA LYS A 94 -7.54 22.70 -3.79
C LYS A 94 -6.93 22.30 -2.44
N GLY A 95 -5.61 22.25 -2.34
CA GLY A 95 -4.90 21.90 -1.10
C GLY A 95 -4.75 20.40 -0.89
N GLY A 96 -4.94 19.60 -1.92
CA GLY A 96 -4.65 18.17 -1.93
C GLY A 96 -3.20 17.87 -2.35
N PHE A 97 -2.84 16.59 -2.35
CA PHE A 97 -1.50 16.10 -2.66
C PHE A 97 -1.59 14.88 -3.56
N ILE A 98 -0.59 14.69 -4.42
CA ILE A 98 -0.43 13.47 -5.20
C ILE A 98 0.97 12.92 -4.93
N PHE A 99 1.05 11.61 -4.75
CA PHE A 99 2.28 10.86 -4.52
C PHE A 99 2.54 9.96 -5.72
N VAL A 100 3.81 9.90 -6.13
CA VAL A 100 4.27 9.02 -7.22
C VAL A 100 5.29 8.05 -6.64
N ALA A 101 5.03 6.76 -6.81
CA ALA A 101 5.98 5.71 -6.43
C ALA A 101 6.88 5.38 -7.61
N LEU A 102 8.17 5.53 -7.41
CA LEU A 102 9.21 5.08 -8.31
C LEU A 102 9.72 3.71 -7.87
N TYR A 103 9.80 2.77 -8.78
CA TYR A 103 10.48 1.50 -8.59
C TYR A 103 11.64 1.41 -9.56
N ARG A 104 12.87 1.31 -9.03
CA ARG A 104 14.11 1.38 -9.83
C ARG A 104 14.14 2.59 -10.76
N GLY A 105 13.72 3.76 -10.24
CA GLY A 105 13.68 5.02 -10.97
C GLY A 105 12.52 5.19 -11.96
N LYS A 106 11.67 4.18 -12.18
CA LYS A 106 10.51 4.26 -13.08
C LYS A 106 9.23 4.51 -12.29
N PRO A 107 8.34 5.43 -12.72
CA PRO A 107 7.07 5.67 -12.05
C PRO A 107 6.13 4.47 -12.32
N VAL A 108 5.67 3.84 -11.23
CA VAL A 108 4.87 2.61 -11.28
C VAL A 108 3.64 2.63 -10.38
N GLY A 109 3.46 3.68 -9.61
CA GLY A 109 2.29 3.80 -8.74
C GLY A 109 1.98 5.25 -8.42
N VAL A 110 0.74 5.53 -8.12
CA VAL A 110 0.24 6.87 -7.75
C VAL A 110 -0.83 6.74 -6.67
N CYS A 111 -0.97 7.80 -5.87
CA CYS A 111 -2.03 7.95 -4.89
C CYS A 111 -2.33 9.44 -4.71
N ALA A 112 -3.57 9.81 -4.57
CA ALA A 112 -3.99 11.17 -4.26
C ALA A 112 -4.54 11.26 -2.82
N LEU A 113 -4.28 12.39 -2.18
CA LEU A 113 -4.91 12.85 -0.95
C LEU A 113 -5.69 14.11 -1.32
N CYS A 114 -6.99 13.96 -1.57
CA CYS A 114 -7.86 15.04 -2.02
C CYS A 114 -8.43 15.79 -0.81
N LYS A 115 -8.26 17.11 -0.75
CA LYS A 115 -8.90 17.93 0.29
C LYS A 115 -10.41 17.85 0.12
N MET A 116 -11.11 17.57 1.21
CA MET A 116 -12.58 17.53 1.21
C MET A 116 -13.15 18.86 1.74
N ASP A 117 -14.27 19.25 1.17
CA ASP A 117 -15.15 20.30 1.71
C ASP A 117 -16.31 19.61 2.44
N ASP A 118 -15.97 19.00 3.57
CA ASP A 118 -16.87 18.15 4.36
C ASP A 118 -16.70 18.48 5.86
N PRO A 119 -17.78 18.53 6.65
CA PRO A 119 -17.71 18.89 8.07
C PRO A 119 -17.04 17.82 8.94
N VAL A 120 -16.92 16.58 8.46
CA VAL A 120 -16.40 15.43 9.21
C VAL A 120 -15.03 15.02 8.70
N TYR A 121 -14.85 14.95 7.37
CA TYR A 121 -13.67 14.40 6.72
C TYR A 121 -12.75 15.50 6.19
N ASP A 122 -11.49 15.44 6.58
CA ASP A 122 -10.50 16.45 6.14
C ASP A 122 -9.96 16.15 4.74
N TYR A 123 -9.71 14.88 4.43
CA TYR A 123 -9.16 14.44 3.15
C TYR A 123 -9.71 13.07 2.75
N GLU A 124 -9.82 12.87 1.45
CA GLU A 124 -10.06 11.56 0.83
C GLU A 124 -8.75 10.96 0.30
N LEU A 125 -8.45 9.72 0.67
CA LEU A 125 -7.43 8.91 0.05
C LEU A 125 -8.01 8.28 -1.22
N ALA A 126 -7.62 8.80 -2.38
CA ALA A 126 -8.20 8.48 -3.67
C ALA A 126 -7.15 8.16 -4.74
N LYS A 127 -7.62 7.72 -5.91
CA LYS A 127 -6.80 7.53 -7.12
C LYS A 127 -5.54 6.68 -6.86
N LEU A 128 -5.65 5.67 -6.01
CA LEU A 128 -4.58 4.70 -5.75
C LEU A 128 -4.51 3.70 -6.90
N ALA A 129 -3.43 3.75 -7.65
CA ALA A 129 -3.19 2.82 -8.74
C ALA A 129 -1.73 2.38 -8.79
N VAL A 130 -1.49 1.08 -9.01
CA VAL A 130 -0.15 0.49 -9.14
C VAL A 130 -0.11 -0.34 -10.42
N HIS A 131 0.90 -0.08 -11.24
CA HIS A 131 1.11 -0.79 -12.51
C HIS A 131 1.15 -2.31 -12.27
N PRO A 132 0.48 -3.15 -13.10
CA PRO A 132 0.38 -4.60 -12.88
C PRO A 132 1.72 -5.30 -12.64
N HIS A 133 2.77 -4.95 -13.38
CA HIS A 133 4.11 -5.53 -13.21
C HIS A 133 4.81 -5.14 -11.89
N ALA A 134 4.29 -4.15 -11.18
CA ALA A 134 4.83 -3.67 -9.92
C ALA A 134 3.97 -4.07 -8.71
N GLN A 135 2.83 -4.72 -8.93
CA GLN A 135 1.98 -5.24 -7.86
C GLN A 135 2.68 -6.35 -7.06
N GLY A 136 2.19 -6.62 -5.87
CA GLY A 136 2.79 -7.62 -4.95
C GLY A 136 4.07 -7.17 -4.23
N LYS A 137 4.65 -6.00 -4.56
CA LYS A 137 5.87 -5.46 -3.94
C LYS A 137 5.60 -4.55 -2.73
N GLY A 138 4.32 -4.33 -2.37
CA GLY A 138 3.91 -3.46 -1.25
C GLY A 138 3.83 -1.97 -1.61
N ILE A 139 3.90 -1.60 -2.89
CA ILE A 139 3.89 -0.20 -3.35
C ILE A 139 2.61 0.52 -2.94
N GLY A 140 1.44 -0.13 -3.06
CA GLY A 140 0.17 0.46 -2.63
C GLY A 140 0.15 0.80 -1.14
N GLU A 141 0.67 -0.09 -0.28
CA GLU A 141 0.81 0.14 1.15
C GLU A 141 1.74 1.33 1.45
N ILE A 142 2.88 1.41 0.75
CA ILE A 142 3.86 2.51 0.91
C ILE A 142 3.24 3.85 0.48
N LEU A 143 2.48 3.89 -0.61
CA LEU A 143 1.77 5.08 -1.08
C LEU A 143 0.70 5.53 -0.07
N CYS A 144 -0.08 4.60 0.49
CA CYS A 144 -1.05 4.92 1.53
C CYS A 144 -0.38 5.47 2.79
N HIS A 145 0.77 4.89 3.22
CA HIS A 145 1.54 5.45 4.34
C HIS A 145 1.98 6.89 4.05
N ALA A 146 2.53 7.17 2.88
CA ALA A 146 2.93 8.52 2.51
C ALA A 146 1.76 9.52 2.54
N ALA A 147 0.57 9.09 2.10
CA ALA A 147 -0.63 9.91 2.17
C ALA A 147 -1.10 10.14 3.62
N ILE A 148 -1.09 9.09 4.46
CA ILE A 148 -1.45 9.20 5.88
C ILE A 148 -0.46 10.09 6.62
N ASP A 149 0.84 9.94 6.40
CA ASP A 149 1.86 10.77 7.04
C ASP A 149 1.72 12.23 6.62
N LYS A 150 1.43 12.49 5.33
CA LYS A 150 1.12 13.85 4.87
C LYS A 150 -0.13 14.42 5.51
N ALA A 151 -1.18 13.63 5.69
CA ALA A 151 -2.39 14.05 6.38
C ALA A 151 -2.10 14.40 7.85
N LYS A 152 -1.23 13.65 8.54
CA LYS A 152 -0.75 14.00 9.89
C LYS A 152 -0.01 15.33 9.90
N ASP A 153 0.91 15.56 8.96
CA ASP A 153 1.62 16.84 8.84
C ASP A 153 0.65 18.02 8.68
N MET A 154 -0.46 17.78 7.95
CA MET A 154 -1.53 18.76 7.75
C MET A 154 -2.50 18.84 8.93
N LYS A 155 -2.27 18.08 10.01
CA LYS A 155 -3.13 18.01 11.21
C LYS A 155 -4.57 17.59 10.91
N ALA A 156 -4.74 16.75 9.90
CA ALA A 156 -6.04 16.15 9.58
C ALA A 156 -6.48 15.22 10.71
N LYS A 157 -7.77 15.22 11.01
CA LYS A 157 -8.36 14.38 12.07
C LYS A 157 -8.88 13.08 11.53
N ILE A 158 -9.55 13.12 10.39
CA ILE A 158 -10.22 11.95 9.81
C ILE A 158 -9.96 11.92 8.31
N LEU A 159 -9.46 10.78 7.84
CA LEU A 159 -9.38 10.44 6.42
C LEU A 159 -10.57 9.59 6.01
N PHE A 160 -11.05 9.83 4.82
CA PHE A 160 -12.08 9.06 4.14
C PHE A 160 -11.49 8.32 2.95
N LEU A 161 -12.09 7.23 2.53
CA LEU A 161 -11.88 6.62 1.22
C LEU A 161 -13.14 5.91 0.74
N GLU A 162 -13.31 5.87 -0.57
CA GLU A 162 -14.29 5.06 -1.26
C GLU A 162 -13.60 3.97 -2.10
N SER A 163 -14.17 2.78 -2.10
CA SER A 163 -13.59 1.63 -2.79
C SER A 163 -14.66 0.63 -3.25
N ASN A 164 -14.23 -0.51 -3.74
CA ASN A 164 -15.11 -1.61 -4.11
C ASN A 164 -14.65 -2.92 -3.46
N THR A 165 -15.61 -3.71 -2.96
CA THR A 165 -15.36 -4.99 -2.27
C THR A 165 -14.73 -6.06 -3.17
N LEU A 166 -14.79 -5.90 -4.50
CA LEU A 166 -14.05 -6.75 -5.45
C LEU A 166 -12.54 -6.56 -5.34
N LEU A 167 -12.09 -5.40 -4.86
CA LEU A 167 -10.68 -5.04 -4.71
C LEU A 167 -10.09 -5.58 -3.39
N LYS A 168 -10.22 -6.88 -3.16
CA LYS A 168 -9.80 -7.55 -1.91
C LYS A 168 -8.39 -7.15 -1.43
N PRO A 169 -7.34 -7.04 -2.30
CA PRO A 169 -6.02 -6.64 -1.86
C PRO A 169 -5.97 -5.18 -1.33
N ALA A 170 -6.72 -4.26 -1.93
CA ALA A 170 -6.81 -2.88 -1.49
C ALA A 170 -7.53 -2.79 -0.14
N ILE A 171 -8.69 -3.44 0.00
CA ILE A 171 -9.44 -3.51 1.26
C ILE A 171 -8.60 -4.10 2.38
N HIS A 172 -7.86 -5.17 2.11
CA HIS A 172 -6.93 -5.75 3.10
C HIS A 172 -5.87 -4.73 3.53
N THR A 173 -5.31 -3.97 2.60
CA THR A 173 -4.32 -2.93 2.89
C THR A 173 -4.95 -1.82 3.74
N TYR A 174 -6.13 -1.32 3.40
CA TYR A 174 -6.81 -0.29 4.16
C TYR A 174 -7.14 -0.74 5.60
N LYS A 175 -7.66 -1.95 5.77
CA LYS A 175 -7.92 -2.54 7.11
C LYS A 175 -6.64 -2.67 7.93
N LYS A 176 -5.53 -3.11 7.32
CA LYS A 176 -4.21 -3.20 7.96
C LYS A 176 -3.68 -1.83 8.40
N LEU A 177 -4.00 -0.76 7.67
CA LEU A 177 -3.63 0.62 7.99
C LEU A 177 -4.57 1.26 9.03
N GLY A 178 -5.58 0.54 9.48
CA GLY A 178 -6.49 0.99 10.53
C GLY A 178 -7.77 1.65 10.03
N PHE A 179 -8.01 1.68 8.72
CA PHE A 179 -9.29 2.13 8.19
C PHE A 179 -10.43 1.20 8.64
N LYS A 180 -11.53 1.78 9.06
CA LYS A 180 -12.76 1.10 9.47
C LYS A 180 -13.86 1.36 8.46
N GLU A 181 -14.63 0.33 8.17
CA GLU A 181 -15.78 0.39 7.27
C GLU A 181 -16.91 1.20 7.91
N LEU A 182 -17.55 2.05 7.12
CA LEU A 182 -18.73 2.83 7.54
C LEU A 182 -19.99 1.95 7.41
N ALA A 183 -20.91 2.12 8.36
CA ALA A 183 -22.16 1.37 8.38
C ALA A 183 -23.13 1.79 7.23
N GLU A 184 -23.09 3.08 6.87
CA GLU A 184 -23.89 3.65 5.78
C GLU A 184 -22.95 4.03 4.64
N ASN A 185 -23.33 3.66 3.41
CA ASN A 185 -22.57 3.95 2.21
C ASN A 185 -23.40 4.83 1.27
N HIS A 186 -22.86 6.00 0.95
CA HIS A 186 -23.41 6.91 -0.05
C HIS A 186 -22.36 7.18 -1.13
N PRO A 187 -22.09 6.20 -2.03
CA PRO A 187 -20.98 6.28 -2.94
C PRO A 187 -21.14 7.42 -3.96
N ALA A 188 -20.06 8.17 -4.18
CA ALA A 188 -19.97 9.18 -5.21
C ALA A 188 -19.77 8.58 -6.62
N TYR A 189 -19.25 7.35 -6.69
CA TYR A 189 -19.04 6.62 -7.93
C TYR A 189 -20.01 5.44 -8.02
N GLU A 190 -20.55 5.18 -9.22
CA GLU A 190 -21.41 4.00 -9.47
C GLU A 190 -20.70 2.67 -9.13
N ARG A 191 -19.38 2.64 -9.30
CA ARG A 191 -18.54 1.49 -8.95
C ARG A 191 -18.23 1.39 -7.46
N GLY A 192 -18.51 2.40 -6.64
CA GLY A 192 -18.27 2.40 -5.19
C GLY A 192 -19.29 1.54 -4.47
N ASN A 193 -18.89 0.70 -3.52
CA ASN A 193 -19.81 -0.06 -2.68
C ASN A 193 -19.30 -0.27 -1.26
N ILE A 194 -18.19 0.35 -0.92
CA ILE A 194 -17.63 0.37 0.44
C ILE A 194 -16.97 1.72 0.69
N GLN A 195 -17.28 2.32 1.83
CA GLN A 195 -16.67 3.53 2.32
C GLN A 195 -15.97 3.23 3.65
N MET A 196 -14.81 3.82 3.86
CA MET A 196 -14.02 3.58 5.06
C MET A 196 -13.44 4.89 5.60
N GLU A 197 -13.23 4.94 6.91
CA GLU A 197 -12.59 6.08 7.59
C GLU A 197 -11.37 5.65 8.40
N LEU A 198 -10.41 6.56 8.54
CA LEU A 198 -9.28 6.45 9.46
C LEU A 198 -9.22 7.67 10.36
N LYS A 199 -9.40 7.48 11.66
CA LYS A 199 -9.16 8.51 12.68
C LYS A 199 -7.66 8.59 12.95
N ILE A 200 -7.08 9.76 12.72
CA ILE A 200 -5.66 10.00 12.93
C ILE A 200 -5.43 10.31 14.40
N THR A 201 -4.54 9.54 15.02
CA THR A 201 -4.05 9.79 16.38
C THR A 201 -2.64 10.39 16.31
N TYR A 202 -2.36 11.37 17.19
CA TYR A 202 -1.10 12.08 17.30
C TYR A 202 -0.33 11.62 18.54
#